data_1f2697f7b7d6ebce9349dabff579a8bb
#
_entry.id   1f2697f7b7d6ebce9349dabff579a8bb
#
_cell.length_a   1.000
_cell.length_b   1.000
_cell.length_c   1.000
_cell.angle_alpha   90.00
_cell.angle_beta   90.00
_cell.angle_gamma   90.00
#
_symmetry.space_group_name_H-M   'P 1'
#
loop_
_entity.id
_entity.type
_entity.pdbx_description
1 polymer ?
#
loop_
_entity_poly.entity_id
_entity_poly.type
_entity_poly.pdbx_seq_one_letter_code
_entity_poly.pdbx_strand_id
1 'polypeptide(L)'
;MASRSGADIRDMEFIQFHPTALHSNNPRPFLITEALRGHGAELMTIEEYSVWKTNGAGIDPSKHSFMLNYSSMGSLGTRDVVARAIDSEMKRLGDPHVLLVTEHLDKGDLEDSFPTISRRLREEGIEIGVSPIPVTPAAHYMVGGVAVDGLGRVEYEGTPMPGLYAIGEVARTGLHGANRLASNSLLEAVVYSGRASRDIIERWKSGNLADFIVRLPRWRSEDLGLLIENMPLITDLDALRATMTQDVGLVKSDYRLERAERRVEHIEKEVTRYWKSCKPTQELIELRNLVLVSKLVVDASKSRRNNVGLHFNMDLV
;
A
#
# COMPACT_ATOMS: atom_id res chain seq x y z
N MET A 1 11.09 -3.01 -13.62
CA MET A 1 12.25 -2.85 -14.52
C MET A 1 13.55 -3.01 -13.75
N ALA A 2 13.84 -2.20 -12.74
CA ALA A 2 15.09 -2.25 -11.96
C ALA A 2 15.44 -3.64 -11.43
N SER A 3 14.51 -4.33 -10.76
CA SER A 3 14.71 -5.71 -10.26
C SER A 3 15.12 -6.70 -11.37
N ARG A 4 14.51 -6.61 -12.57
CA ARG A 4 14.86 -7.47 -13.70
C ARG A 4 16.22 -7.14 -14.33
N SER A 5 16.76 -5.96 -14.04
CA SER A 5 18.11 -5.53 -14.45
C SER A 5 19.17 -5.87 -13.40
N GLY A 6 18.77 -6.53 -12.31
CA GLY A 6 19.68 -6.94 -11.24
C GLY A 6 19.83 -5.93 -10.10
N ALA A 7 19.13 -4.79 -10.15
CA ALA A 7 19.20 -3.79 -9.07
C ALA A 7 18.82 -4.36 -7.70
N ASP A 8 19.48 -3.92 -6.66
CA ASP A 8 19.14 -4.22 -5.28
C ASP A 8 17.73 -3.68 -4.95
N ILE A 9 16.87 -4.56 -4.44
CA ILE A 9 15.55 -4.20 -3.95
C ILE A 9 15.53 -4.49 -2.46
N ARG A 10 15.19 -3.49 -1.62
CA ARG A 10 15.28 -3.60 -0.16
C ARG A 10 14.02 -3.11 0.52
N ASP A 11 13.77 -3.64 1.73
CA ASP A 11 12.74 -3.18 2.67
C ASP A 11 11.29 -3.29 2.12
N MET A 12 11.02 -4.23 1.21
CA MET A 12 9.72 -4.40 0.56
C MET A 12 8.61 -4.85 1.53
N GLU A 13 8.95 -5.34 2.71
CA GLU A 13 8.02 -5.68 3.78
C GLU A 13 7.38 -4.46 4.46
N PHE A 14 7.95 -3.25 4.28
CA PHE A 14 7.46 -2.02 4.91
C PHE A 14 6.43 -1.30 4.02
N ILE A 15 5.19 -1.75 4.11
CA ILE A 15 4.05 -1.14 3.43
C ILE A 15 3.24 -0.36 4.46
N GLN A 16 3.10 0.96 4.25
CA GLN A 16 2.31 1.81 5.12
C GLN A 16 0.84 1.77 4.73
N PHE A 17 -0.03 1.47 5.71
CA PHE A 17 -1.47 1.48 5.53
C PHE A 17 -2.07 2.77 6.12
N HIS A 18 -3.02 3.34 5.41
CA HIS A 18 -3.91 4.34 5.98
C HIS A 18 -5.05 3.63 6.69
N PRO A 19 -5.33 3.92 7.97
CA PRO A 19 -6.32 3.15 8.73
C PRO A 19 -7.75 3.34 8.24
N THR A 20 -8.10 4.53 7.75
CA THR A 20 -9.46 4.94 7.42
C THR A 20 -9.58 5.31 5.93
N ALA A 21 -9.51 4.34 5.04
CA ALA A 21 -9.92 4.50 3.66
C ALA A 21 -11.41 4.17 3.54
N LEU A 22 -12.15 4.94 2.74
CA LEU A 22 -13.56 4.69 2.47
C LEU A 22 -13.73 3.30 1.81
N HIS A 23 -14.51 2.43 2.44
CA HIS A 23 -14.86 1.15 1.87
C HIS A 23 -15.90 1.36 0.76
N SER A 24 -15.49 1.16 -0.47
CA SER A 24 -16.33 1.28 -1.67
C SER A 24 -15.82 0.34 -2.77
N ASN A 25 -16.61 0.16 -3.82
CA ASN A 25 -16.22 -0.63 -4.99
C ASN A 25 -15.19 0.09 -5.89
N ASN A 26 -14.72 1.27 -5.49
CA ASN A 26 -13.72 2.01 -6.27
C ASN A 26 -12.33 1.35 -6.11
N PRO A 27 -11.65 0.99 -7.20
CA PRO A 27 -10.31 0.40 -7.14
C PRO A 27 -9.26 1.35 -6.56
N ARG A 28 -9.55 2.65 -6.48
CA ARG A 28 -8.71 3.66 -5.81
C ARG A 28 -9.46 4.16 -4.57
N PRO A 29 -9.17 3.61 -3.38
CA PRO A 29 -9.88 3.99 -2.17
C PRO A 29 -9.63 5.47 -1.83
N PHE A 30 -10.69 6.18 -1.43
CA PHE A 30 -10.58 7.54 -0.95
C PHE A 30 -10.13 7.54 0.51
N LEU A 31 -9.05 8.28 0.81
CA LEU A 31 -8.51 8.35 2.17
C LEU A 31 -9.24 9.41 2.99
N ILE A 32 -9.82 8.98 4.11
CA ILE A 32 -10.44 9.88 5.08
C ILE A 32 -9.36 10.34 6.06
N THR A 33 -9.12 11.65 6.11
CA THR A 33 -8.03 12.22 6.90
C THR A 33 -8.10 11.83 8.38
N GLU A 34 -6.95 11.63 8.98
CA GLU A 34 -6.80 11.40 10.41
C GLU A 34 -7.36 12.54 11.27
N ALA A 35 -7.37 13.77 10.72
CA ALA A 35 -7.92 14.94 11.38
C ALA A 35 -9.40 14.74 11.76
N LEU A 36 -10.18 13.92 11.04
CA LEU A 36 -11.57 13.63 11.38
C LEU A 36 -11.67 12.86 12.71
N ARG A 37 -10.73 11.93 12.99
CA ARG A 37 -10.62 11.25 14.29
C ARG A 37 -10.15 12.24 15.37
N GLY A 38 -9.21 13.11 15.02
CA GLY A 38 -8.77 14.21 15.88
C GLY A 38 -9.91 15.19 16.23
N HIS A 39 -10.92 15.32 15.37
CA HIS A 39 -12.12 16.13 15.58
C HIS A 39 -13.20 15.41 16.41
N GLY A 40 -12.97 14.15 16.79
CA GLY A 40 -13.83 13.38 17.67
C GLY A 40 -14.57 12.22 17.00
N ALA A 41 -14.29 11.89 15.74
CA ALA A 41 -14.89 10.71 15.12
C ALA A 41 -14.38 9.43 15.76
N GLU A 42 -15.30 8.48 16.04
CA GLU A 42 -15.02 7.23 16.75
C GLU A 42 -15.13 6.00 15.84
N LEU A 43 -14.25 5.01 16.07
CA LEU A 43 -14.25 3.75 15.33
C LEU A 43 -15.06 2.70 16.08
N MET A 44 -16.00 2.08 15.39
CA MET A 44 -16.84 1.01 15.95
C MET A 44 -16.95 -0.15 14.94
N THR A 45 -17.13 -1.36 15.45
CA THR A 45 -17.64 -2.48 14.66
C THR A 45 -19.12 -2.24 14.30
N ILE A 46 -19.68 -2.99 13.36
CA ILE A 46 -21.10 -2.89 12.99
C ILE A 46 -21.98 -3.21 14.19
N GLU A 47 -21.60 -4.20 15.01
CA GLU A 47 -22.32 -4.60 16.21
C GLU A 47 -22.28 -3.49 17.29
N GLU A 48 -21.11 -2.96 17.62
CA GLU A 48 -20.96 -1.87 18.59
C GLU A 48 -21.75 -0.62 18.22
N TYR A 49 -21.74 -0.26 16.93
CA TYR A 49 -22.57 0.83 16.43
C TYR A 49 -24.06 0.57 16.62
N SER A 50 -24.53 -0.63 16.34
CA SER A 50 -25.94 -1.01 16.53
C SER A 50 -26.34 -0.92 18.00
N VAL A 51 -25.48 -1.35 18.92
CA VAL A 51 -25.71 -1.25 20.37
C VAL A 51 -25.74 0.23 20.81
N TRP A 52 -24.79 1.04 20.34
CA TRP A 52 -24.73 2.47 20.64
C TRP A 52 -26.00 3.21 20.17
N LYS A 53 -26.48 2.92 18.96
CA LYS A 53 -27.71 3.51 18.40
C LYS A 53 -28.94 3.12 19.20
N THR A 54 -29.04 1.88 19.64
CA THR A 54 -30.19 1.36 20.41
C THR A 54 -30.26 1.94 21.82
N ASN A 55 -29.10 2.15 22.46
CA ASN A 55 -29.00 2.69 23.81
C ASN A 55 -29.22 4.21 23.89
N GLY A 56 -29.35 4.88 22.75
CA GLY A 56 -29.60 6.32 22.61
C GLY A 56 -28.33 7.15 22.48
N ALA A 57 -28.40 8.18 21.65
CA ALA A 57 -27.28 9.06 21.27
C ALA A 57 -26.73 9.96 22.40
N GLY A 58 -27.18 9.77 23.67
CA GLY A 58 -26.67 10.51 24.83
C GLY A 58 -25.49 9.84 25.53
N ILE A 59 -25.08 8.65 25.10
CA ILE A 59 -23.92 7.96 25.66
C ILE A 59 -22.68 8.30 24.83
N ASP A 60 -21.59 8.66 25.51
CA ASP A 60 -20.31 8.94 24.90
C ASP A 60 -19.88 7.77 23.97
N PRO A 61 -19.78 7.99 22.65
CA PRO A 61 -19.49 6.94 21.69
C PRO A 61 -18.13 6.30 21.90
N SER A 62 -17.17 7.00 22.50
CA SER A 62 -15.82 6.46 22.77
C SER A 62 -15.86 5.21 23.65
N LYS A 63 -16.86 5.10 24.55
CA LYS A 63 -17.05 3.95 25.43
C LYS A 63 -17.55 2.69 24.73
N HIS A 64 -18.03 2.83 23.50
CA HIS A 64 -18.48 1.73 22.65
C HIS A 64 -17.45 1.37 21.58
N SER A 65 -16.33 2.08 21.52
CA SER A 65 -15.28 1.86 20.53
C SER A 65 -14.39 0.67 20.91
N PHE A 66 -14.23 -0.30 19.99
CA PHE A 66 -13.28 -1.41 20.17
C PHE A 66 -11.83 -0.92 20.37
N MET A 67 -11.54 0.30 19.95
CA MET A 67 -10.20 0.86 20.02
C MET A 67 -9.63 0.92 21.44
N LEU A 68 -10.48 1.01 22.46
CA LEU A 68 -10.04 0.99 23.87
C LEU A 68 -9.39 -0.34 24.28
N ASN A 69 -9.68 -1.44 23.55
CA ASN A 69 -9.03 -2.74 23.77
C ASN A 69 -7.59 -2.77 23.22
N TYR A 70 -7.23 -1.82 22.35
CA TYR A 70 -5.95 -1.78 21.63
C TYR A 70 -5.08 -0.59 22.01
N SER A 71 -5.69 0.52 22.47
CA SER A 71 -5.00 1.74 22.84
C SER A 71 -5.77 2.50 23.91
N SER A 72 -5.06 2.95 24.96
CA SER A 72 -5.64 3.85 25.97
C SER A 72 -6.07 5.22 25.39
N MET A 73 -5.57 5.57 24.20
CA MET A 73 -5.98 6.78 23.46
C MET A 73 -7.22 6.52 22.58
N GLY A 74 -7.83 5.33 22.61
CA GLY A 74 -8.98 4.99 21.77
C GLY A 74 -8.69 5.23 20.29
N SER A 75 -9.64 5.84 19.59
CA SER A 75 -9.55 6.17 18.15
C SER A 75 -8.47 7.19 17.80
N LEU A 76 -7.85 7.85 18.78
CA LEU A 76 -6.71 8.75 18.62
C LEU A 76 -5.36 8.03 18.65
N GLY A 77 -5.33 6.71 18.75
CA GLY A 77 -4.12 5.91 18.66
C GLY A 77 -3.32 6.17 17.39
N THR A 78 -2.03 5.82 17.42
CA THR A 78 -1.15 5.97 16.25
C THR A 78 -1.65 5.15 15.05
N ARG A 79 -1.34 5.61 13.82
CA ARG A 79 -1.87 5.01 12.57
C ARG A 79 -1.67 3.50 12.47
N ASP A 80 -0.50 3.04 12.87
CA ASP A 80 -0.15 1.62 12.83
C ASP A 80 -0.96 0.80 13.84
N VAL A 81 -1.19 1.32 15.05
CA VAL A 81 -2.03 0.69 16.08
C VAL A 81 -3.48 0.64 15.61
N VAL A 82 -4.02 1.78 15.12
CA VAL A 82 -5.40 1.85 14.63
C VAL A 82 -5.61 0.92 13.44
N ALA A 83 -4.69 0.91 12.47
CA ALA A 83 -4.81 0.05 11.31
C ALA A 83 -4.79 -1.45 11.68
N ARG A 84 -3.89 -1.85 12.60
CA ARG A 84 -3.85 -3.24 13.10
C ARG A 84 -5.10 -3.62 13.89
N ALA A 85 -5.62 -2.70 14.71
CA ALA A 85 -6.85 -2.93 15.46
C ALA A 85 -8.04 -3.17 14.52
N ILE A 86 -8.21 -2.32 13.51
CA ILE A 86 -9.27 -2.49 12.50
C ILE A 86 -9.10 -3.82 11.76
N ASP A 87 -7.90 -4.15 11.27
CA ASP A 87 -7.62 -5.41 10.57
C ASP A 87 -7.92 -6.64 11.45
N SER A 88 -7.60 -6.57 12.75
CA SER A 88 -7.86 -7.63 13.71
C SER A 88 -9.36 -7.84 13.94
N GLU A 89 -10.12 -6.76 14.13
CA GLU A 89 -11.57 -6.83 14.33
C GLU A 89 -12.30 -7.32 13.04
N MET A 90 -11.93 -6.81 11.89
CA MET A 90 -12.48 -7.27 10.61
C MET A 90 -12.24 -8.77 10.41
N LYS A 91 -11.05 -9.28 10.71
CA LYS A 91 -10.73 -10.71 10.61
C LYS A 91 -11.44 -11.57 11.64
N ARG A 92 -11.60 -11.06 12.87
CA ARG A 92 -12.28 -11.76 13.96
C ARG A 92 -13.77 -11.92 13.67
N LEU A 93 -14.41 -10.87 13.14
CA LEU A 93 -15.85 -10.84 12.87
C LEU A 93 -16.24 -11.40 11.49
N GLY A 94 -15.28 -11.37 10.53
CA GLY A 94 -15.57 -11.68 9.13
C GLY A 94 -16.20 -10.51 8.37
N ASP A 95 -16.16 -9.30 8.94
CA ASP A 95 -16.73 -8.09 8.34
C ASP A 95 -15.75 -7.46 7.32
N PRO A 96 -16.25 -6.92 6.21
CA PRO A 96 -15.42 -6.30 5.17
C PRO A 96 -14.94 -4.89 5.56
N HIS A 97 -15.49 -4.27 6.59
CA HIS A 97 -15.17 -2.92 7.06
C HIS A 97 -15.59 -2.71 8.52
N VAL A 98 -15.11 -1.63 9.11
CA VAL A 98 -15.62 -1.05 10.35
C VAL A 98 -16.29 0.30 10.05
N LEU A 99 -16.87 0.93 11.05
CA LEU A 99 -17.58 2.21 10.91
C LEU A 99 -16.80 3.33 11.60
N LEU A 100 -16.62 4.44 10.90
CA LEU A 100 -16.17 5.71 11.48
C LEU A 100 -17.41 6.56 11.75
N VAL A 101 -17.72 6.76 13.04
CA VAL A 101 -18.96 7.36 13.52
C VAL A 101 -18.73 8.86 13.79
N THR A 102 -19.56 9.69 13.19
CA THR A 102 -19.50 11.16 13.32
C THR A 102 -20.83 11.77 13.76
N GLU A 103 -21.87 10.97 13.97
CA GLU A 103 -23.27 11.39 14.20
C GLU A 103 -23.49 12.11 15.54
N HIS A 104 -22.53 12.03 16.45
CA HIS A 104 -22.53 12.74 17.75
C HIS A 104 -21.88 14.14 17.65
N LEU A 105 -21.30 14.48 16.49
CA LEU A 105 -20.65 15.76 16.22
C LEU A 105 -21.60 16.70 15.48
N ASP A 106 -21.35 18.00 15.56
CA ASP A 106 -22.14 18.99 14.81
C ASP A 106 -21.89 18.86 13.32
N LYS A 107 -22.96 18.65 12.56
CA LYS A 107 -22.89 18.45 11.11
C LYS A 107 -22.35 19.67 10.37
N GLY A 108 -22.77 20.88 10.77
CA GLY A 108 -22.35 22.12 10.12
C GLY A 108 -20.85 22.34 10.28
N ASP A 109 -20.35 22.14 11.49
CA ASP A 109 -18.92 22.24 11.79
C ASP A 109 -18.09 21.19 11.02
N LEU A 110 -18.60 19.95 10.87
CA LEU A 110 -17.97 18.92 10.08
C LEU A 110 -17.91 19.27 8.58
N GLU A 111 -18.98 19.82 8.01
CA GLU A 111 -19.02 20.23 6.61
C GLU A 111 -18.08 21.40 6.32
N ASP A 112 -17.98 22.36 7.24
CA ASP A 112 -17.08 23.51 7.14
C ASP A 112 -15.61 23.10 7.31
N SER A 113 -15.32 22.23 8.29
CA SER A 113 -13.95 21.77 8.56
C SER A 113 -13.43 20.77 7.53
N PHE A 114 -14.32 19.96 6.92
CA PHE A 114 -13.96 18.86 5.99
C PHE A 114 -14.75 18.90 4.66
N PRO A 115 -14.76 20.02 3.92
CA PRO A 115 -15.62 20.19 2.74
C PRO A 115 -15.35 19.18 1.62
N THR A 116 -14.08 18.81 1.44
CA THR A 116 -13.70 17.81 0.41
C THR A 116 -14.19 16.43 0.77
N ILE A 117 -14.08 16.02 2.05
CA ILE A 117 -14.57 14.73 2.54
C ILE A 117 -16.09 14.70 2.43
N SER A 118 -16.79 15.74 2.91
CA SER A 118 -18.25 15.83 2.88
C SER A 118 -18.81 15.71 1.46
N ARG A 119 -18.16 16.38 0.50
CA ARG A 119 -18.53 16.26 -0.92
C ARG A 119 -18.33 14.82 -1.43
N ARG A 120 -17.18 14.21 -1.14
CA ARG A 120 -16.85 12.87 -1.63
C ARG A 120 -17.76 11.81 -1.02
N LEU A 121 -18.10 11.91 0.25
CA LEU A 121 -19.04 11.01 0.91
C LEU A 121 -20.44 11.10 0.30
N ARG A 122 -20.94 12.33 -0.02
CA ARG A 122 -22.24 12.50 -0.70
C ARG A 122 -22.29 11.83 -2.07
N GLU A 123 -21.18 11.79 -2.81
CA GLU A 123 -21.10 11.07 -4.09
C GLU A 123 -21.33 9.56 -3.92
N GLU A 124 -21.04 9.01 -2.75
CA GLU A 124 -21.27 7.61 -2.38
C GLU A 124 -22.58 7.42 -1.57
N GLY A 125 -23.41 8.47 -1.46
CA GLY A 125 -24.68 8.43 -0.72
C GLY A 125 -24.55 8.48 0.80
N ILE A 126 -23.38 8.88 1.33
CA ILE A 126 -23.10 9.00 2.76
C ILE A 126 -23.10 10.47 3.17
N GLU A 127 -23.81 10.80 4.24
CA GLU A 127 -23.89 12.15 4.77
C GLU A 127 -23.12 12.23 6.10
N ILE A 128 -22.05 13.05 6.12
CA ILE A 128 -21.21 13.25 7.31
C ILE A 128 -22.05 13.86 8.46
N GLY A 129 -21.83 13.38 9.67
CA GLY A 129 -22.63 13.81 10.84
C GLY A 129 -24.04 13.21 10.92
N VAL A 130 -24.46 12.41 9.91
CA VAL A 130 -25.80 11.81 9.87
C VAL A 130 -25.72 10.28 9.70
N SER A 131 -24.78 9.81 8.92
CA SER A 131 -24.59 8.38 8.63
C SER A 131 -23.19 7.92 9.02
N PRO A 132 -23.04 6.66 9.49
CA PRO A 132 -21.71 6.11 9.76
C PRO A 132 -20.95 5.92 8.43
N ILE A 133 -19.65 6.13 8.46
CA ILE A 133 -18.79 6.05 7.30
C ILE A 133 -18.10 4.66 7.30
N PRO A 134 -18.37 3.78 6.33
CA PRO A 134 -17.67 2.50 6.25
C PRO A 134 -16.21 2.71 5.89
N VAL A 135 -15.29 2.21 6.71
CA VAL A 135 -13.85 2.37 6.50
C VAL A 135 -13.09 1.06 6.64
N THR A 136 -12.00 0.94 5.89
CA THR A 136 -11.09 -0.21 5.93
C THR A 136 -9.65 0.28 5.78
N PRO A 137 -8.65 -0.41 6.36
CA PRO A 137 -7.27 -0.07 6.11
C PRO A 137 -6.90 -0.29 4.63
N ALA A 138 -6.15 0.64 4.05
CA ALA A 138 -5.66 0.50 2.69
C ALA A 138 -4.16 0.82 2.61
N ALA A 139 -3.42 0.01 1.85
CA ALA A 139 -2.04 0.31 1.51
C ALA A 139 -1.97 1.63 0.73
N HIS A 140 -1.10 2.55 1.15
CA HIS A 140 -1.04 3.87 0.53
C HIS A 140 0.38 4.40 0.30
N TYR A 141 1.41 3.72 0.85
CA TYR A 141 2.81 4.08 0.62
C TYR A 141 3.73 2.87 0.77
N MET A 142 4.66 2.71 -0.18
CA MET A 142 5.74 1.73 -0.12
C MET A 142 7.00 2.40 0.40
N VAL A 143 7.52 1.94 1.56
CA VAL A 143 8.78 2.46 2.14
C VAL A 143 10.00 1.83 1.49
N GLY A 144 9.89 0.54 1.17
CA GLY A 144 10.90 -0.19 0.42
C GLY A 144 10.94 0.19 -1.06
N GLY A 145 11.84 -0.41 -1.81
CA GLY A 145 11.98 -0.17 -3.24
C GLY A 145 13.38 -0.41 -3.76
N VAL A 146 13.71 0.27 -4.84
CA VAL A 146 15.03 0.23 -5.50
C VAL A 146 16.06 0.91 -4.61
N ALA A 147 17.08 0.17 -4.16
CA ALA A 147 18.16 0.73 -3.35
C ALA A 147 18.96 1.76 -4.13
N VAL A 148 19.19 2.91 -3.51
CA VAL A 148 19.95 4.02 -4.11
C VAL A 148 20.92 4.61 -3.12
N ASP A 149 22.00 5.19 -3.66
CA ASP A 149 22.95 5.98 -2.89
C ASP A 149 22.46 7.41 -2.61
N GLY A 150 23.26 8.23 -1.95
CA GLY A 150 22.94 9.62 -1.60
C GLY A 150 22.69 10.56 -2.80
N LEU A 151 22.98 10.14 -4.03
CA LEU A 151 22.75 10.87 -5.27
C LEU A 151 21.57 10.31 -6.09
N GLY A 152 20.89 9.28 -5.59
CA GLY A 152 19.78 8.62 -6.29
C GLY A 152 20.24 7.62 -7.36
N ARG A 153 21.53 7.24 -7.39
CA ARG A 153 22.03 6.21 -8.30
C ARG A 153 21.63 4.84 -7.79
N VAL A 154 21.07 4.02 -8.66
CA VAL A 154 20.64 2.66 -8.34
C VAL A 154 21.83 1.78 -8.00
N GLU A 155 21.70 0.94 -6.98
CA GLU A 155 22.73 0.02 -6.52
C GLU A 155 22.52 -1.40 -7.05
N TYR A 156 23.62 -2.08 -7.36
CA TYR A 156 23.75 -3.50 -7.55
C TYR A 156 24.89 -4.01 -6.67
N GLU A 157 24.60 -4.94 -5.76
CA GLU A 157 25.56 -5.43 -4.75
C GLU A 157 26.29 -4.30 -4.00
N GLY A 158 25.54 -3.22 -3.66
CA GLY A 158 26.07 -2.05 -2.97
C GLY A 158 26.92 -1.11 -3.82
N THR A 159 27.03 -1.34 -5.13
CA THR A 159 27.77 -0.50 -6.07
C THR A 159 26.82 0.22 -7.03
N PRO A 160 27.03 1.53 -7.33
CA PRO A 160 26.17 2.24 -8.25
C PRO A 160 26.15 1.64 -9.67
N MET A 161 24.96 1.32 -10.17
CA MET A 161 24.76 0.90 -11.56
C MET A 161 24.97 2.07 -12.52
N PRO A 162 25.76 1.92 -13.60
CA PRO A 162 25.99 3.00 -14.54
C PRO A 162 24.69 3.44 -15.23
N GLY A 163 24.41 4.75 -15.22
CA GLY A 163 23.32 5.36 -16.00
C GLY A 163 21.92 5.12 -15.47
N LEU A 164 21.73 4.43 -14.34
CA LEU A 164 20.41 4.16 -13.76
C LEU A 164 20.21 4.92 -12.45
N TYR A 165 19.09 5.65 -12.37
CA TYR A 165 18.67 6.42 -11.20
C TYR A 165 17.27 6.05 -10.78
N ALA A 166 16.96 6.14 -9.49
CA ALA A 166 15.61 6.05 -8.96
C ALA A 166 15.40 7.15 -7.91
N ILE A 167 14.24 7.83 -7.98
CA ILE A 167 13.86 8.93 -7.09
C ILE A 167 12.39 8.84 -6.71
N GLY A 168 12.00 9.44 -5.59
CA GLY A 168 10.64 9.40 -5.07
C GLY A 168 10.28 8.03 -4.50
N GLU A 169 9.01 7.70 -4.42
CA GLU A 169 8.49 6.49 -3.74
C GLU A 169 9.08 5.17 -4.24
N VAL A 170 9.48 5.09 -5.50
CA VAL A 170 10.12 3.89 -6.05
C VAL A 170 11.54 3.63 -5.49
N ALA A 171 12.18 4.68 -4.96
CA ALA A 171 13.53 4.61 -4.43
C ALA A 171 13.53 4.26 -2.93
N ARG A 172 14.37 3.32 -2.55
CA ARG A 172 14.70 3.07 -1.16
C ARG A 172 15.99 3.83 -0.80
N THR A 173 15.83 5.02 -0.25
CA THR A 173 16.94 5.90 0.17
C THR A 173 17.44 5.59 1.59
N GLY A 174 16.61 4.90 2.38
CA GLY A 174 16.83 4.68 3.81
C GLY A 174 16.29 5.79 4.73
N LEU A 175 15.85 6.92 4.17
CA LEU A 175 15.33 8.06 4.95
C LEU A 175 14.19 7.68 5.87
N HIS A 176 13.28 6.83 5.39
CA HIS A 176 12.05 6.49 6.11
C HIS A 176 12.21 5.35 7.13
N GLY A 177 13.35 4.65 7.13
CA GLY A 177 13.57 3.49 8.01
C GLY A 177 12.47 2.45 7.83
N ALA A 178 11.84 2.02 8.93
CA ALA A 178 10.78 1.02 8.93
C ALA A 178 9.35 1.63 8.90
N ASN A 179 9.22 2.96 8.96
CA ASN A 179 7.93 3.66 8.95
C ASN A 179 8.09 5.12 8.56
N ARG A 180 7.49 5.54 7.46
CA ARG A 180 7.57 6.91 6.93
C ARG A 180 6.78 7.89 7.81
N LEU A 181 7.39 9.01 8.17
CA LEU A 181 6.69 10.14 8.76
C LEU A 181 5.84 10.86 7.71
N ALA A 182 4.70 11.38 8.14
CA ALA A 182 3.78 12.13 7.27
C ALA A 182 4.51 13.28 6.55
N SER A 183 4.14 13.55 5.29
CA SER A 183 4.64 14.61 4.41
C SER A 183 6.09 14.47 3.94
N ASN A 184 6.89 13.53 4.47
CA ASN A 184 8.30 13.39 4.08
C ASN A 184 8.52 12.79 2.69
N SER A 185 7.52 12.11 2.10
CA SER A 185 7.65 11.52 0.77
C SER A 185 7.92 12.54 -0.33
N LEU A 186 7.20 13.68 -0.31
CA LEU A 186 7.40 14.74 -1.30
C LEU A 186 8.74 15.47 -1.10
N LEU A 187 9.15 15.68 0.14
CA LEU A 187 10.46 16.29 0.46
C LEU A 187 11.60 15.40 -0.03
N GLU A 188 11.53 14.09 0.20
CA GLU A 188 12.48 13.13 -0.33
C GLU A 188 12.57 13.20 -1.86
N ALA A 189 11.41 13.15 -2.55
CA ALA A 189 11.36 13.21 -4.01
C ALA A 189 12.01 14.48 -4.55
N VAL A 190 11.73 15.64 -3.98
CA VAL A 190 12.32 16.94 -4.38
C VAL A 190 13.83 16.97 -4.15
N VAL A 191 14.28 16.55 -2.98
CA VAL A 191 15.71 16.57 -2.64
C VAL A 191 16.51 15.63 -3.53
N TYR A 192 16.04 14.37 -3.70
CA TYR A 192 16.74 13.39 -4.51
C TYR A 192 16.69 13.69 -6.00
N SER A 193 15.59 14.28 -6.52
CA SER A 193 15.56 14.73 -7.92
C SER A 193 16.61 15.83 -8.18
N GLY A 194 16.76 16.78 -7.25
CA GLY A 194 17.80 17.81 -7.34
C GLY A 194 19.22 17.25 -7.26
N ARG A 195 19.46 16.23 -6.43
CA ARG A 195 20.76 15.55 -6.32
C ARG A 195 21.09 14.75 -7.58
N ALA A 196 20.15 13.94 -8.05
CA ALA A 196 20.29 13.14 -9.26
C ALA A 196 20.53 14.01 -10.50
N SER A 197 19.77 15.11 -10.65
CA SER A 197 19.95 16.05 -11.76
C SER A 197 21.34 16.66 -11.80
N ARG A 198 21.90 17.05 -10.67
CA ARG A 198 23.27 17.61 -10.59
C ARG A 198 24.32 16.57 -10.95
N ASP A 199 24.23 15.34 -10.42
CA ASP A 199 25.16 14.25 -10.76
C ASP A 199 25.11 13.91 -12.25
N ILE A 200 23.91 13.84 -12.85
CA ILE A 200 23.75 13.60 -14.28
C ILE A 200 24.40 14.72 -15.12
N ILE A 201 24.18 15.99 -14.75
CA ILE A 201 24.77 17.13 -15.47
C ILE A 201 26.29 17.13 -15.37
N GLU A 202 26.85 16.86 -14.19
CA GLU A 202 28.30 16.78 -13.99
C GLU A 202 28.94 15.66 -14.81
N ARG A 203 28.32 14.47 -14.81
CA ARG A 203 28.76 13.33 -15.62
C ARG A 203 28.66 13.61 -17.12
N TRP A 204 27.59 14.28 -17.55
CA TRP A 204 27.44 14.71 -18.94
C TRP A 204 28.57 15.65 -19.36
N LYS A 205 28.85 16.70 -18.58
CA LYS A 205 29.90 17.67 -18.85
C LYS A 205 31.31 17.08 -18.84
N SER A 206 31.57 16.09 -17.99
CA SER A 206 32.85 15.42 -17.90
C SER A 206 33.08 14.31 -18.94
N GLY A 207 32.08 14.01 -19.79
CA GLY A 207 32.14 12.90 -20.74
C GLY A 207 32.06 11.52 -20.08
N ASN A 208 31.72 11.44 -18.79
CA ASN A 208 31.62 10.19 -18.03
C ASN A 208 30.24 9.53 -18.11
N LEU A 209 29.33 10.06 -18.92
CA LEU A 209 28.18 9.28 -19.37
C LEU A 209 28.71 8.31 -20.41
N ALA A 210 28.77 7.04 -20.04
CA ALA A 210 29.26 6.00 -20.91
C ALA A 210 28.55 6.07 -22.27
N ASP A 211 29.32 6.12 -23.35
CA ASP A 211 28.83 5.94 -24.71
C ASP A 211 28.33 4.50 -24.89
N PHE A 212 27.24 4.17 -24.20
CA PHE A 212 26.54 2.92 -24.43
C PHE A 212 25.69 3.05 -25.68
N ILE A 213 26.32 2.97 -26.85
CA ILE A 213 25.62 2.60 -28.06
C ILE A 213 25.31 1.10 -27.95
N VAL A 214 24.38 0.77 -27.05
CA VAL A 214 23.79 -0.57 -27.05
C VAL A 214 22.86 -0.65 -28.27
N ARG A 215 23.27 -1.41 -29.26
CA ARG A 215 22.33 -1.84 -30.31
C ARG A 215 21.28 -2.75 -29.65
N LEU A 216 20.20 -2.17 -29.21
CA LEU A 216 19.07 -2.95 -28.73
C LEU A 216 18.61 -3.90 -29.84
N PRO A 217 18.47 -5.21 -29.58
CA PRO A 217 17.90 -6.11 -30.57
C PRO A 217 16.48 -5.65 -30.89
N ARG A 218 16.06 -5.81 -32.14
CA ARG A 218 14.66 -5.58 -32.51
C ARG A 218 13.78 -6.49 -31.65
N TRP A 219 12.72 -5.90 -31.09
CA TRP A 219 11.69 -6.70 -30.43
C TRP A 219 11.02 -7.62 -31.47
N ARG A 220 11.07 -8.91 -31.23
CA ARG A 220 10.46 -9.93 -32.11
C ARG A 220 9.14 -10.35 -31.49
N SER A 221 8.07 -10.23 -32.27
CA SER A 221 6.72 -10.63 -31.88
C SER A 221 6.05 -11.51 -32.94
N GLU A 222 6.81 -11.92 -33.97
CA GLU A 222 6.28 -12.66 -35.11
C GLU A 222 5.70 -14.01 -34.70
N ASP A 223 6.30 -14.65 -33.69
CA ASP A 223 5.90 -15.97 -33.17
C ASP A 223 4.87 -15.88 -32.04
N LEU A 224 4.43 -14.66 -31.65
CA LEU A 224 3.49 -14.47 -30.56
C LEU A 224 2.05 -14.37 -31.07
N GLY A 225 1.15 -15.17 -30.48
CA GLY A 225 -0.29 -15.13 -30.74
C GLY A 225 -0.97 -13.90 -30.13
N LEU A 226 -2.22 -13.66 -30.51
CA LEU A 226 -3.06 -12.71 -29.79
C LEU A 226 -3.59 -13.36 -28.50
N LEU A 227 -3.70 -12.56 -27.45
CA LEU A 227 -4.42 -12.98 -26.26
C LEU A 227 -5.93 -13.04 -26.61
N ILE A 228 -6.50 -14.24 -26.61
CA ILE A 228 -7.89 -14.46 -27.06
C ILE A 228 -8.87 -14.17 -25.93
N GLU A 229 -8.51 -14.47 -24.68
CA GLU A 229 -9.37 -14.34 -23.53
C GLU A 229 -8.71 -13.54 -22.41
N ASN A 230 -9.35 -12.46 -21.96
CA ASN A 230 -8.86 -11.63 -20.85
C ASN A 230 -9.33 -12.14 -19.46
N MET A 231 -10.38 -12.97 -19.40
CA MET A 231 -10.94 -13.44 -18.14
C MET A 231 -9.93 -14.15 -17.23
N PRO A 232 -9.04 -15.02 -17.72
CA PRO A 232 -8.01 -15.62 -16.86
C PRO A 232 -7.10 -14.59 -16.20
N LEU A 233 -6.69 -13.53 -16.93
CA LEU A 233 -5.84 -12.46 -16.36
C LEU A 233 -6.59 -11.66 -15.27
N ILE A 234 -7.88 -11.40 -15.45
CA ILE A 234 -8.71 -10.71 -14.45
C ILE A 234 -8.85 -11.58 -13.21
N THR A 235 -9.14 -12.87 -13.38
CA THR A 235 -9.24 -13.83 -12.27
C THR A 235 -7.93 -13.94 -11.49
N ASP A 236 -6.81 -14.03 -12.17
CA ASP A 236 -5.48 -14.08 -11.53
C ASP A 236 -5.15 -12.78 -10.81
N LEU A 237 -5.52 -11.63 -11.37
CA LEU A 237 -5.35 -10.31 -10.72
C LEU A 237 -6.16 -10.21 -9.43
N ASP A 238 -7.42 -10.64 -9.44
CA ASP A 238 -8.28 -10.59 -8.27
C ASP A 238 -7.82 -11.60 -7.20
N ALA A 239 -7.38 -12.78 -7.60
CA ALA A 239 -6.77 -13.77 -6.70
C ALA A 239 -5.47 -13.25 -6.06
N LEU A 240 -4.62 -12.57 -6.84
CA LEU A 240 -3.40 -11.95 -6.34
C LEU A 240 -3.70 -10.85 -5.32
N ARG A 241 -4.64 -9.95 -5.63
CA ARG A 241 -5.08 -8.88 -4.72
C ARG A 241 -5.63 -9.44 -3.41
N ALA A 242 -6.53 -10.42 -3.49
CA ALA A 242 -7.07 -11.08 -2.31
C ALA A 242 -5.98 -11.74 -1.46
N THR A 243 -5.03 -12.44 -2.09
CA THR A 243 -3.89 -13.06 -1.40
C THR A 243 -3.04 -12.02 -0.68
N MET A 244 -2.66 -10.93 -1.36
CA MET A 244 -1.83 -9.90 -0.75
C MET A 244 -2.54 -9.19 0.41
N THR A 245 -3.84 -8.93 0.30
CA THR A 245 -4.63 -8.30 1.36
C THR A 245 -4.79 -9.21 2.58
N GLN A 246 -5.15 -10.48 2.36
CA GLN A 246 -5.48 -11.40 3.45
C GLN A 246 -4.25 -11.99 4.14
N ASP A 247 -3.22 -12.35 3.36
CA ASP A 247 -2.09 -13.13 3.85
C ASP A 247 -0.83 -12.28 4.10
N VAL A 248 -0.67 -11.15 3.39
CA VAL A 248 0.54 -10.30 3.43
C VAL A 248 0.22 -8.87 3.90
N GLY A 249 -1.01 -8.63 4.34
CA GLY A 249 -1.49 -7.33 4.82
C GLY A 249 -0.84 -6.88 6.14
N LEU A 250 -1.62 -6.18 6.97
CA LEU A 250 -1.15 -5.56 8.22
C LEU A 250 -0.60 -6.56 9.23
N VAL A 251 -1.38 -7.59 9.54
CA VAL A 251 -1.00 -8.66 10.48
C VAL A 251 -0.69 -9.93 9.69
N LYS A 252 0.56 -10.34 9.74
CA LYS A 252 1.09 -11.53 9.07
C LYS A 252 1.23 -12.70 10.05
N SER A 253 1.39 -13.92 9.52
CA SER A 253 1.88 -15.10 10.24
C SER A 253 2.74 -15.93 9.28
N ASP A 254 3.61 -16.78 9.81
CA ASP A 254 4.46 -17.63 9.00
C ASP A 254 3.61 -18.53 8.07
N TYR A 255 2.52 -19.10 8.60
CA TYR A 255 1.57 -19.88 7.81
C TYR A 255 0.92 -19.09 6.65
N ARG A 256 0.50 -17.83 6.92
CA ARG A 256 -0.09 -16.97 5.87
C ARG A 256 0.93 -16.62 4.80
N LEU A 257 2.16 -16.27 5.20
CA LEU A 257 3.24 -15.95 4.26
C LEU A 257 3.60 -17.14 3.36
N GLU A 258 3.67 -18.36 3.91
CA GLU A 258 3.88 -19.58 3.11
C GLU A 258 2.72 -19.85 2.15
N ARG A 259 1.48 -19.59 2.59
CA ARG A 259 0.30 -19.72 1.73
C ARG A 259 0.33 -18.70 0.58
N ALA A 260 0.70 -17.45 0.88
CA ALA A 260 0.86 -16.40 -0.12
C ALA A 260 1.93 -16.75 -1.14
N GLU A 261 3.10 -17.23 -0.69
CA GLU A 261 4.19 -17.67 -1.56
C GLU A 261 3.71 -18.70 -2.60
N ARG A 262 3.07 -19.79 -2.15
CA ARG A 262 2.54 -20.82 -3.06
C ARG A 262 1.54 -20.27 -4.09
N ARG A 263 0.66 -19.35 -3.67
CA ARG A 263 -0.33 -18.72 -4.56
C ARG A 263 0.32 -17.79 -5.58
N VAL A 264 1.26 -16.94 -5.12
CA VAL A 264 2.00 -16.03 -5.99
C VAL A 264 2.83 -16.81 -7.01
N GLU A 265 3.51 -17.90 -6.60
CA GLU A 265 4.26 -18.78 -7.51
C GLU A 265 3.36 -19.43 -8.56
N HIS A 266 2.14 -19.84 -8.18
CA HIS A 266 1.19 -20.41 -9.13
C HIS A 266 0.82 -19.39 -10.20
N ILE A 267 0.43 -18.19 -9.81
CA ILE A 267 0.07 -17.09 -10.72
C ILE A 267 1.30 -16.69 -11.57
N GLU A 268 2.51 -16.68 -11.01
CA GLU A 268 3.75 -16.41 -11.73
C GLU A 268 3.96 -17.37 -12.91
N LYS A 269 3.68 -18.66 -12.71
CA LYS A 269 3.79 -19.69 -13.75
C LYS A 269 2.79 -19.44 -14.88
N GLU A 270 1.54 -19.14 -14.56
CA GLU A 270 0.52 -18.84 -15.58
C GLU A 270 0.83 -17.56 -16.35
N VAL A 271 1.17 -16.48 -15.66
CA VAL A 271 1.58 -15.21 -16.30
C VAL A 271 2.83 -15.40 -17.18
N THR A 272 3.80 -16.22 -16.75
CA THR A 272 4.99 -16.51 -17.54
C THR A 272 4.63 -17.29 -18.82
N ARG A 273 3.64 -18.18 -18.76
CA ARG A 273 3.13 -18.91 -19.92
C ARG A 273 2.52 -17.94 -20.95
N TYR A 274 1.62 -17.05 -20.51
CA TYR A 274 1.04 -16.02 -21.38
C TYR A 274 2.11 -15.10 -21.97
N TRP A 275 3.06 -14.64 -21.14
CA TRP A 275 4.15 -13.78 -21.59
C TRP A 275 5.02 -14.39 -22.70
N LYS A 276 5.20 -15.70 -22.69
CA LYS A 276 5.99 -16.42 -23.70
C LYS A 276 5.21 -16.74 -24.98
N SER A 277 3.89 -16.74 -24.94
CA SER A 277 3.04 -17.18 -26.05
C SER A 277 2.18 -16.08 -26.68
N CYS A 278 1.95 -14.97 -25.96
CA CYS A 278 1.05 -13.93 -26.40
C CYS A 278 1.78 -12.59 -26.59
N LYS A 279 1.28 -11.78 -27.54
CA LYS A 279 1.69 -10.38 -27.65
C LYS A 279 1.32 -9.64 -26.37
N PRO A 280 2.23 -8.82 -25.82
CA PRO A 280 1.95 -8.08 -24.58
C PRO A 280 0.76 -7.14 -24.75
N THR A 281 -0.21 -7.27 -23.85
CA THR A 281 -1.26 -6.27 -23.61
C THR A 281 -0.93 -5.48 -22.34
N GLN A 282 -1.63 -4.37 -22.11
CA GLN A 282 -1.44 -3.58 -20.91
C GLN A 282 -1.72 -4.43 -19.66
N GLU A 283 -2.82 -5.18 -19.66
CA GLU A 283 -3.25 -6.04 -18.54
C GLU A 283 -2.21 -7.12 -18.22
N LEU A 284 -1.66 -7.77 -19.25
CA LEU A 284 -0.62 -8.77 -19.09
C LEU A 284 0.67 -8.17 -18.52
N ILE A 285 1.06 -6.97 -18.98
CA ILE A 285 2.24 -6.26 -18.46
C ILE A 285 2.03 -5.89 -16.98
N GLU A 286 0.87 -5.34 -16.66
CA GLU A 286 0.51 -4.94 -15.29
C GLU A 286 0.48 -6.14 -14.35
N LEU A 287 -0.21 -7.22 -14.71
CA LEU A 287 -0.26 -8.44 -13.90
C LEU A 287 1.14 -9.03 -13.69
N ARG A 288 1.95 -9.12 -14.75
CA ARG A 288 3.34 -9.59 -14.65
C ARG A 288 4.18 -8.75 -13.70
N ASN A 289 3.97 -7.43 -13.67
CA ASN A 289 4.67 -6.54 -12.75
C ASN A 289 4.16 -6.70 -11.31
N LEU A 290 2.84 -6.81 -11.12
CA LEU A 290 2.24 -7.02 -9.80
C LEU A 290 2.69 -8.34 -9.17
N VAL A 291 2.75 -9.42 -9.95
CA VAL A 291 3.26 -10.73 -9.47
C VAL A 291 4.71 -10.59 -8.99
N LEU A 292 5.58 -9.92 -9.75
CA LEU A 292 6.97 -9.70 -9.31
C LEU A 292 7.05 -8.89 -8.03
N VAL A 293 6.29 -7.78 -7.93
CA VAL A 293 6.27 -6.96 -6.70
C VAL A 293 5.72 -7.76 -5.53
N SER A 294 4.65 -8.51 -5.72
CA SER A 294 4.08 -9.38 -4.68
C SER A 294 5.08 -10.40 -4.15
N LYS A 295 5.84 -11.04 -5.05
CA LYS A 295 6.91 -11.97 -4.68
C LYS A 295 7.98 -11.28 -3.84
N LEU A 296 8.48 -10.11 -4.27
CA LEU A 296 9.46 -9.33 -3.51
C LEU A 296 8.97 -8.97 -2.10
N VAL A 297 7.69 -8.62 -1.96
CA VAL A 297 7.07 -8.32 -0.66
C VAL A 297 6.97 -9.56 0.22
N VAL A 298 6.54 -10.70 -0.34
CA VAL A 298 6.45 -11.98 0.39
C VAL A 298 7.82 -12.42 0.86
N ASP A 299 8.83 -12.42 -0.03
CA ASP A 299 10.21 -12.83 0.27
C ASP A 299 10.82 -11.95 1.37
N ALA A 300 10.67 -10.64 1.26
CA ALA A 300 11.14 -9.68 2.27
C ALA A 300 10.43 -9.90 3.63
N SER A 301 9.10 -10.11 3.60
CA SER A 301 8.32 -10.37 4.82
C SER A 301 8.70 -11.68 5.51
N LYS A 302 9.01 -12.74 4.76
CA LYS A 302 9.49 -14.01 5.30
C LYS A 302 10.91 -13.92 5.87
N SER A 303 11.77 -13.12 5.22
CA SER A 303 13.17 -12.95 5.62
C SER A 303 13.31 -12.12 6.90
N ARG A 304 12.38 -11.21 7.18
CA ARG A 304 12.38 -10.37 8.37
C ARG A 304 11.92 -11.15 9.60
N ARG A 305 12.83 -11.41 10.53
CA ARG A 305 12.57 -12.22 11.73
C ARG A 305 12.40 -11.39 13.00
N ASN A 306 12.04 -10.10 12.88
CA ASN A 306 11.71 -9.22 14.01
C ASN A 306 10.59 -8.25 13.65
N ASN A 307 9.70 -8.00 14.59
CA ASN A 307 8.66 -6.99 14.45
C ASN A 307 9.27 -5.60 14.61
N VAL A 308 9.12 -4.76 13.59
CA VAL A 308 9.62 -3.38 13.58
C VAL A 308 8.81 -2.51 12.61
N GLY A 309 8.40 -1.33 13.08
CA GLY A 309 7.68 -0.36 12.26
C GLY A 309 6.42 -0.94 11.62
N LEU A 310 6.38 -0.94 10.29
CA LEU A 310 5.24 -1.41 9.49
C LEU A 310 5.19 -2.94 9.30
N HIS A 311 6.26 -3.66 9.67
CA HIS A 311 6.26 -5.12 9.62
C HIS A 311 5.81 -5.70 10.94
N PHE A 312 4.71 -6.45 10.92
CA PHE A 312 4.21 -7.18 12.07
C PHE A 312 3.82 -8.61 11.68
N ASN A 313 4.47 -9.58 12.31
CA ASN A 313 4.19 -11.00 12.19
C ASN A 313 3.88 -11.55 13.60
N MET A 314 2.68 -12.09 13.76
CA MET A 314 2.18 -12.57 15.06
C MET A 314 2.97 -13.75 15.64
N ASP A 315 3.67 -14.50 14.78
CA ASP A 315 4.48 -15.66 15.22
C ASP A 315 5.89 -15.24 15.71
N LEU A 316 6.21 -13.93 15.65
CA LEU A 316 7.47 -13.36 16.15
C LEU A 316 7.33 -12.60 17.47
N VAL A 317 6.22 -12.79 18.17
CA VAL A 317 5.93 -12.17 19.48
C VAL A 317 6.42 -13.04 20.62
#